data_b1a4f716bd52f5d2ce84bf675ee4afb2
#
_entry.id   b1a4f716bd52f5d2ce84bf675ee4afb2
#
_cell.length_a   1.000
_cell.length_b   1.000
_cell.length_c   1.000
_cell.angle_alpha   90.00
_cell.angle_beta   90.00
_cell.angle_gamma   90.00
#
_symmetry.space_group_name_H-M   'P 1'
#
loop_
_entity.id
_entity.type
_entity.pdbx_description
1 polymer ?
#
loop_
_entity_poly.entity_id
_entity_poly.type
_entity_poly.pdbx_seq_one_letter_code
_entity_poly.pdbx_strand_id
1 'polypeptide(L)'
;MKYILLLLLTLNLIAQDDYSLRLAYGNATSSTLGDVVIGDIQNHDYDFTVLSLDGGYLLKENALNWPMDIYVKGGLSHFDDSDYAKASSADIYEATIYLKAYWNFDFLDNRVRLGAGEGISYTSDILSVELLEDETESKSNFLNYIDLSVDFDFGRLISYKPMHNTYIGFALKHRSGIFGLINSVTSGGSNYTTVYLEKNF
;
A
#
# COMPACT_ATOMS: atom_id res chain seq x y z
N MET A 1 8.92 8.14 17.98
CA MET A 1 9.60 6.91 17.55
C MET A 1 9.73 5.83 18.62
N LYS A 2 10.21 6.11 19.86
CA LYS A 2 10.36 5.07 20.92
C LYS A 2 9.03 4.32 21.25
N TYR A 3 7.89 4.98 21.23
CA TYR A 3 6.60 4.40 21.59
C TYR A 3 5.99 3.54 20.48
N ILE A 4 6.28 3.81 19.20
CA ILE A 4 5.84 2.98 18.06
C ILE A 4 6.56 1.64 18.08
N LEU A 5 7.87 1.64 18.38
CA LEU A 5 8.65 0.41 18.53
C LEU A 5 8.16 -0.43 19.71
N LEU A 6 7.77 0.23 20.81
CA LEU A 6 7.22 -0.45 22.00
C LEU A 6 5.84 -1.06 21.71
N LEU A 7 4.98 -0.37 20.95
CA LEU A 7 3.67 -0.88 20.54
C LEU A 7 3.80 -2.13 19.67
N LEU A 8 4.72 -2.13 18.70
CA LEU A 8 4.99 -3.31 17.86
C LEU A 8 5.56 -4.50 18.65
N LEU A 9 6.31 -4.25 19.73
CA LEU A 9 6.85 -5.30 20.59
C LEU A 9 5.78 -5.90 21.55
N THR A 10 4.80 -5.12 21.98
CA THR A 10 3.74 -5.60 22.90
C THR A 10 2.66 -6.40 22.17
N LEU A 11 2.47 -6.20 20.86
CA LEU A 11 1.49 -6.96 20.07
C LEU A 11 1.88 -8.43 19.88
N ASN A 12 3.16 -8.81 20.06
CA ASN A 12 3.61 -10.21 19.98
C ASN A 12 3.07 -11.14 21.07
N LEU A 13 2.35 -10.61 22.07
CA LEU A 13 1.88 -11.42 23.21
C LEU A 13 0.47 -12.01 23.02
N ILE A 14 -0.24 -11.74 21.93
CA ILE A 14 -1.69 -12.01 21.84
C ILE A 14 -2.08 -12.79 20.56
N ALA A 15 -1.20 -13.00 19.57
CA ALA A 15 -1.63 -13.48 18.28
C ALA A 15 -1.04 -14.84 17.87
N GLN A 16 -1.89 -15.71 17.36
CA GLN A 16 -1.55 -16.68 16.33
C GLN A 16 -1.18 -15.88 15.07
N ASP A 17 -0.25 -16.37 14.25
CA ASP A 17 0.33 -15.67 13.07
C ASP A 17 -0.68 -15.24 11.97
N ASP A 18 -1.94 -15.03 12.33
CA ASP A 18 -3.07 -14.75 11.42
C ASP A 18 -3.28 -13.26 11.12
N TYR A 19 -2.64 -12.37 11.87
CA TYR A 19 -2.87 -10.93 11.73
C TYR A 19 -1.64 -10.21 11.20
N SER A 20 -1.87 -9.12 10.48
CA SER A 20 -0.80 -8.21 10.08
C SER A 20 -1.16 -6.75 10.38
N LEU A 21 -0.14 -5.93 10.62
CA LEU A 21 -0.25 -4.49 10.73
C LEU A 21 0.86 -3.85 9.89
N ARG A 22 0.50 -2.97 8.95
CA ARG A 22 1.42 -2.26 8.07
C ARG A 22 1.29 -0.76 8.25
N LEU A 23 2.42 -0.08 8.46
CA LEU A 23 2.54 1.36 8.39
C LEU A 23 3.37 1.72 7.16
N ALA A 24 2.86 2.59 6.30
CA ALA A 24 3.52 3.03 5.09
C ALA A 24 3.52 4.54 4.95
N TYR A 25 4.58 5.08 4.33
CA TYR A 25 4.72 6.48 3.99
C TYR A 25 5.35 6.61 2.61
N GLY A 26 4.91 7.59 1.83
CA GLY A 26 5.48 7.82 0.51
C GLY A 26 4.90 9.01 -0.21
N ASN A 27 5.29 9.13 -1.48
CA ASN A 27 4.98 10.28 -2.32
C ASN A 27 4.27 9.84 -3.61
N ALA A 28 3.51 10.78 -4.19
CA ALA A 28 2.95 10.62 -5.53
C ALA A 28 4.07 10.51 -6.57
N THR A 29 3.80 9.75 -7.62
CA THR A 29 4.66 9.65 -8.80
C THR A 29 3.87 10.00 -10.06
N SER A 30 4.52 10.67 -11.02
CA SER A 30 3.97 10.92 -12.36
C SER A 30 4.10 9.71 -13.29
N SER A 31 4.81 8.67 -12.86
CA SER A 31 4.96 7.44 -13.63
C SER A 31 3.66 6.65 -13.68
N THR A 32 3.38 6.02 -14.81
CA THR A 32 2.26 5.07 -14.92
C THR A 32 2.51 3.82 -14.08
N LEU A 33 1.46 3.05 -13.80
CA LEU A 33 1.60 1.76 -13.10
C LEU A 33 2.63 0.85 -13.79
N GLY A 34 2.66 0.82 -15.12
CA GLY A 34 3.61 0.01 -15.89
C GLY A 34 5.06 0.47 -15.71
N ASP A 35 5.29 1.79 -15.72
CA ASP A 35 6.62 2.37 -15.54
C ASP A 35 7.18 2.06 -14.15
N VAL A 36 6.34 2.20 -13.10
CA VAL A 36 6.75 1.87 -11.73
C VAL A 36 7.13 0.39 -11.59
N VAL A 37 6.37 -0.51 -12.21
CA VAL A 37 6.66 -1.96 -12.17
C VAL A 37 8.02 -2.30 -12.80
N ILE A 38 8.44 -1.59 -13.83
CA ILE A 38 9.77 -1.77 -14.45
C ILE A 38 10.88 -0.94 -13.80
N GLY A 39 10.54 -0.16 -12.74
CA GLY A 39 11.50 0.63 -11.97
C GLY A 39 11.78 2.03 -12.51
N ASP A 40 11.01 2.51 -13.51
CA ASP A 40 11.06 3.90 -13.99
C ASP A 40 10.12 4.77 -13.15
N ILE A 41 10.64 5.27 -12.04
CA ILE A 41 9.87 6.05 -11.06
C ILE A 41 10.30 7.52 -11.16
N GLN A 42 9.36 8.36 -11.57
CA GLN A 42 9.55 9.81 -11.66
C GLN A 42 8.75 10.50 -10.56
N ASN A 43 9.40 11.40 -9.83
CA ASN A 43 8.69 12.18 -8.81
C ASN A 43 7.66 13.09 -9.47
N HIS A 44 6.55 13.29 -8.76
CA HIS A 44 5.56 14.29 -9.16
C HIS A 44 6.12 15.72 -8.96
N ASP A 45 5.63 16.69 -9.73
CA ASP A 45 6.06 18.10 -9.65
C ASP A 45 5.67 18.76 -8.31
N TYR A 46 4.59 18.27 -7.69
CA TYR A 46 4.12 18.69 -6.38
C TYR A 46 4.47 17.64 -5.32
N ASP A 47 4.69 18.08 -4.08
CA ASP A 47 5.04 17.22 -2.94
C ASP A 47 3.78 16.62 -2.28
N PHE A 48 3.04 15.81 -3.04
CA PHE A 48 1.89 15.05 -2.52
C PHE A 48 2.37 13.83 -1.74
N THR A 49 1.96 13.73 -0.48
CA THR A 49 2.40 12.62 0.37
C THR A 49 1.23 11.76 0.85
N VAL A 50 1.54 10.53 1.25
CA VAL A 50 0.59 9.60 1.85
C VAL A 50 1.19 8.94 3.10
N LEU A 51 0.40 8.91 4.17
CA LEU A 51 0.64 8.07 5.35
C LEU A 51 -0.50 7.08 5.47
N SER A 52 -0.22 5.78 5.53
CA SER A 52 -1.26 4.75 5.65
C SER A 52 -0.99 3.75 6.76
N LEU A 53 -2.08 3.25 7.33
CA LEU A 53 -2.10 2.15 8.30
C LEU A 53 -3.07 1.09 7.81
N ASP A 54 -2.55 -0.14 7.58
CA ASP A 54 -3.35 -1.27 7.09
C ASP A 54 -3.32 -2.40 8.11
N GLY A 55 -4.48 -2.93 8.46
CA GLY A 55 -4.65 -4.19 9.17
C GLY A 55 -4.98 -5.33 8.23
N GLY A 56 -4.52 -6.54 8.52
CA GLY A 56 -4.79 -7.72 7.70
C GLY A 56 -5.13 -8.95 8.53
N TYR A 57 -5.90 -9.85 7.94
CA TYR A 57 -6.19 -11.18 8.46
C TYR A 57 -5.87 -12.23 7.41
N LEU A 58 -5.11 -13.25 7.80
CA LEU A 58 -4.71 -14.36 6.95
C LEU A 58 -5.92 -15.25 6.67
N LEU A 59 -6.30 -15.35 5.41
CA LEU A 59 -7.38 -16.23 4.96
C LEU A 59 -6.87 -17.63 4.63
N LYS A 60 -5.66 -17.71 4.04
CA LYS A 60 -5.10 -18.96 3.58
C LYS A 60 -3.60 -18.90 3.44
N GLU A 61 -2.88 -19.80 4.11
CA GLU A 61 -1.48 -20.12 3.86
C GLU A 61 -1.32 -21.10 2.70
N ASN A 62 -0.20 -21.00 1.99
CA ASN A 62 0.17 -21.90 0.91
C ASN A 62 -0.98 -22.17 -0.07
N ALA A 63 -1.68 -21.11 -0.47
CA ALA A 63 -2.86 -21.20 -1.33
C ALA A 63 -2.50 -21.92 -2.64
N LEU A 64 -3.41 -22.78 -3.10
CA LEU A 64 -3.24 -23.61 -4.29
C LEU A 64 -2.00 -24.54 -4.23
N ASN A 65 -1.49 -24.87 -3.05
CA ASN A 65 -0.22 -25.60 -2.79
C ASN A 65 1.02 -24.85 -3.34
N TRP A 66 0.93 -23.56 -3.49
CA TRP A 66 2.05 -22.66 -3.81
C TRP A 66 2.53 -21.93 -2.54
N PRO A 67 3.76 -21.42 -2.51
CA PRO A 67 4.26 -20.62 -1.38
C PRO A 67 3.62 -19.23 -1.40
N MET A 68 2.29 -19.18 -1.36
CA MET A 68 1.48 -17.97 -1.52
C MET A 68 0.47 -17.88 -0.38
N ASP A 69 0.52 -16.79 0.37
CA ASP A 69 -0.41 -16.50 1.46
C ASP A 69 -1.41 -15.44 1.02
N ILE A 70 -2.69 -15.65 1.35
CA ILE A 70 -3.78 -14.75 0.99
C ILE A 70 -4.33 -14.10 2.25
N TYR A 71 -4.36 -12.77 2.25
CA TYR A 71 -4.91 -11.93 3.31
C TYR A 71 -6.13 -11.15 2.79
N VAL A 72 -7.09 -10.91 3.67
CA VAL A 72 -7.99 -9.76 3.54
C VAL A 72 -7.37 -8.61 4.33
N LYS A 73 -7.31 -7.43 3.72
CA LYS A 73 -6.73 -6.23 4.36
C LYS A 73 -7.71 -5.08 4.31
N GLY A 74 -7.68 -4.24 5.35
CA GLY A 74 -8.36 -2.95 5.38
C GLY A 74 -7.38 -1.87 5.79
N GLY A 75 -7.46 -0.71 5.16
CA GLY A 75 -6.52 0.38 5.39
C GLY A 75 -7.21 1.72 5.58
N LEU A 76 -6.54 2.61 6.31
CA LEU A 76 -6.84 4.02 6.40
C LEU A 76 -5.60 4.80 5.97
N SER A 77 -5.78 5.81 5.11
CA SER A 77 -4.71 6.68 4.63
C SER A 77 -5.06 8.13 4.86
N HIS A 78 -4.04 8.93 5.06
CA HIS A 78 -4.08 10.39 5.02
C HIS A 78 -3.17 10.86 3.90
N PHE A 79 -3.71 11.63 2.97
CA PHE A 79 -2.99 12.30 1.90
C PHE A 79 -2.85 13.77 2.25
N ASP A 80 -1.65 14.32 2.06
CA ASP A 80 -1.36 15.74 2.17
C ASP A 80 -1.16 16.30 0.75
N ASP A 81 -2.14 17.08 0.31
CA ASP A 81 -2.19 17.77 -0.98
C ASP A 81 -1.92 19.29 -0.84
N SER A 82 -1.42 19.74 0.31
CA SER A 82 -1.27 21.17 0.67
C SER A 82 -0.31 21.93 -0.25
N ASP A 83 0.59 21.25 -0.96
CA ASP A 83 1.50 21.89 -1.93
C ASP A 83 0.79 22.39 -3.20
N TYR A 84 -0.45 21.95 -3.48
CA TYR A 84 -1.22 22.37 -4.63
C TYR A 84 -2.29 23.41 -4.24
N ALA A 85 -2.07 24.68 -4.62
CA ALA A 85 -2.93 25.80 -4.24
C ALA A 85 -4.40 25.70 -4.73
N LYS A 86 -4.69 24.81 -5.71
CA LYS A 86 -6.04 24.53 -6.23
C LYS A 86 -6.59 23.18 -5.77
N ALA A 87 -5.95 22.55 -4.79
CA ALA A 87 -6.47 21.31 -4.20
C ALA A 87 -7.90 21.52 -3.69
N SER A 88 -8.75 20.52 -3.84
CA SER A 88 -10.11 20.54 -3.29
C SER A 88 -10.08 20.54 -1.75
N SER A 89 -9.09 19.84 -1.18
CA SER A 89 -8.74 19.83 0.24
C SER A 89 -7.25 19.61 0.40
N ALA A 90 -6.63 20.23 1.41
CA ALA A 90 -5.23 19.96 1.76
C ALA A 90 -5.07 18.57 2.41
N ASP A 91 -6.06 18.15 3.19
CA ASP A 91 -6.08 16.89 3.91
C ASP A 91 -7.19 15.99 3.35
N ILE A 92 -6.80 14.85 2.75
CA ILE A 92 -7.74 13.88 2.20
C ILE A 92 -7.55 12.55 2.91
N TYR A 93 -8.66 11.90 3.31
CA TYR A 93 -8.66 10.63 3.99
C TYR A 93 -9.19 9.54 3.07
N GLU A 94 -8.60 8.36 3.13
CA GLU A 94 -8.99 7.18 2.36
C GLU A 94 -9.32 6.01 3.29
N ALA A 95 -10.31 5.22 2.89
CA ALA A 95 -10.55 3.88 3.43
C ALA A 95 -10.44 2.88 2.29
N THR A 96 -9.70 1.79 2.53
CA THR A 96 -9.52 0.69 1.57
C THR A 96 -9.94 -0.64 2.16
N ILE A 97 -10.44 -1.54 1.30
CA ILE A 97 -10.56 -2.97 1.59
C ILE A 97 -10.12 -3.75 0.36
N TYR A 98 -9.25 -4.75 0.56
CA TYR A 98 -8.65 -5.49 -0.55
C TYR A 98 -8.21 -6.91 -0.14
N LEU A 99 -8.12 -7.80 -1.12
CA LEU A 99 -7.44 -9.08 -0.99
C LEU A 99 -5.98 -8.89 -1.40
N LYS A 100 -5.06 -9.43 -0.61
CA LYS A 100 -3.62 -9.36 -0.84
C LYS A 100 -3.04 -10.76 -0.89
N ALA A 101 -2.41 -11.11 -2.00
CA ALA A 101 -1.60 -12.31 -2.13
C ALA A 101 -0.12 -11.95 -1.96
N TYR A 102 0.58 -12.69 -1.10
CA TYR A 102 2.01 -12.62 -0.95
C TYR A 102 2.63 -13.92 -1.45
N TRP A 103 3.49 -13.84 -2.46
CA TRP A 103 4.32 -14.93 -2.90
C TRP A 103 5.60 -14.94 -2.09
N ASN A 104 5.81 -16.01 -1.30
CA ASN A 104 6.93 -16.16 -0.38
C ASN A 104 8.06 -16.96 -1.03
N PHE A 105 9.28 -16.50 -0.95
CA PHE A 105 10.46 -17.27 -1.30
C PHE A 105 11.65 -16.90 -0.41
N ASP A 106 12.52 -17.85 -0.15
CA ASP A 106 13.71 -17.63 0.66
C ASP A 106 14.90 -17.36 -0.27
N PHE A 107 15.62 -16.27 -0.02
CA PHE A 107 16.79 -15.84 -0.75
C PHE A 107 17.88 -15.38 0.22
N LEU A 108 19.07 -16.00 0.15
CA LEU A 108 20.20 -15.73 1.06
C LEU A 108 19.80 -15.77 2.55
N ASP A 109 19.11 -16.84 2.94
CA ASP A 109 18.58 -17.07 4.30
C ASP A 109 17.55 -16.02 4.76
N ASN A 110 17.11 -15.12 3.88
CA ASN A 110 16.04 -14.17 4.15
C ASN A 110 14.73 -14.62 3.50
N ARG A 111 13.58 -14.23 4.11
CA ARG A 111 12.27 -14.34 3.49
C ARG A 111 12.00 -13.09 2.67
N VAL A 112 11.76 -13.28 1.38
CA VAL A 112 11.31 -12.22 0.44
C VAL A 112 9.86 -12.49 0.09
N ARG A 113 9.04 -11.44 0.03
CA ARG A 113 7.65 -11.54 -0.43
C ARG A 113 7.42 -10.60 -1.61
N LEU A 114 6.79 -11.13 -2.66
CA LEU A 114 6.17 -10.32 -3.71
C LEU A 114 4.67 -10.26 -3.44
N GLY A 115 4.13 -9.08 -3.30
CA GLY A 115 2.73 -8.88 -2.95
C GLY A 115 1.94 -8.25 -4.09
N ALA A 116 0.75 -8.80 -4.37
CA ALA A 116 -0.24 -8.20 -5.25
C ALA A 116 -1.60 -8.15 -4.55
N GLY A 117 -2.20 -6.99 -4.49
CA GLY A 117 -3.50 -6.74 -3.87
C GLY A 117 -4.46 -6.07 -4.82
N GLU A 118 -5.74 -6.41 -4.69
CA GLU A 118 -6.84 -5.89 -5.50
C GLU A 118 -8.04 -5.65 -4.61
N GLY A 119 -8.70 -4.49 -4.77
CA GLY A 119 -9.86 -4.14 -3.98
C GLY A 119 -10.47 -2.79 -4.35
N ILE A 120 -11.01 -2.13 -3.36
CA ILE A 120 -11.70 -0.85 -3.53
C ILE A 120 -11.15 0.19 -2.56
N SER A 121 -11.21 1.43 -2.99
CA SER A 121 -10.81 2.62 -2.26
C SER A 121 -11.94 3.66 -2.30
N TYR A 122 -12.14 4.31 -1.17
CA TYR A 122 -13.01 5.48 -1.04
C TYR A 122 -12.25 6.62 -0.35
N THR A 123 -12.20 7.78 -1.01
CA THR A 123 -11.57 8.99 -0.46
C THR A 123 -12.61 10.04 -0.04
N SER A 124 -12.27 10.84 0.96
CA SER A 124 -13.14 11.94 1.43
C SER A 124 -13.31 13.06 0.40
N ASP A 125 -12.31 13.23 -0.47
CA ASP A 125 -12.31 14.18 -1.59
C ASP A 125 -11.47 13.62 -2.75
N ILE A 126 -11.46 14.29 -3.91
CA ILE A 126 -10.65 13.91 -5.07
C ILE A 126 -9.20 14.33 -4.83
N LEU A 127 -8.27 13.38 -5.01
CA LEU A 127 -6.84 13.63 -4.88
C LEU A 127 -6.36 14.63 -5.94
N SER A 128 -5.50 15.57 -5.57
CA SER A 128 -4.98 16.59 -6.49
C SER A 128 -4.21 15.98 -7.66
N VAL A 129 -3.51 14.86 -7.45
CA VAL A 129 -2.84 14.12 -8.53
C VAL A 129 -3.84 13.63 -9.58
N GLU A 130 -5.03 13.19 -9.17
CA GLU A 130 -6.11 12.77 -10.08
C GLU A 130 -6.75 13.95 -10.82
N LEU A 131 -6.79 15.14 -10.19
CA LEU A 131 -7.28 16.37 -10.84
C LEU A 131 -6.32 16.85 -11.93
N LEU A 132 -5.02 16.63 -11.76
CA LEU A 132 -3.98 17.10 -12.67
C LEU A 132 -3.78 16.18 -13.89
N GLU A 133 -4.11 14.88 -13.78
CA GLU A 133 -3.90 13.94 -14.90
C GLU A 133 -4.79 14.23 -16.11
N ASP A 134 -6.06 14.55 -15.92
CA ASP A 134 -6.97 14.88 -17.00
C ASP A 134 -8.15 15.74 -16.48
N GLU A 135 -8.15 17.02 -16.80
CA GLU A 135 -9.20 17.96 -16.37
C GLU A 135 -10.57 17.68 -17.02
N THR A 136 -10.63 16.89 -18.07
CA THR A 136 -11.86 16.63 -18.86
C THR A 136 -12.59 15.35 -18.43
N GLU A 137 -11.94 14.49 -17.70
CA GLU A 137 -12.46 13.19 -17.29
C GLU A 137 -13.33 13.27 -16.03
N SER A 138 -14.24 12.31 -15.90
CA SER A 138 -15.02 12.11 -14.69
C SER A 138 -14.12 11.73 -13.53
N LYS A 139 -14.32 12.35 -12.37
CA LYS A 139 -13.60 12.05 -11.13
C LYS A 139 -14.52 11.32 -10.17
N SER A 140 -13.95 10.48 -9.31
CA SER A 140 -14.72 9.71 -8.35
C SER A 140 -13.95 9.49 -7.06
N ASN A 141 -14.64 9.66 -5.93
CA ASN A 141 -14.12 9.28 -4.62
C ASN A 141 -14.01 7.77 -4.46
N PHE A 142 -14.81 6.99 -5.21
CA PHE A 142 -14.81 5.53 -5.17
C PHE A 142 -14.16 4.97 -6.42
N LEU A 143 -13.00 4.33 -6.25
CA LEU A 143 -12.19 3.76 -7.32
C LEU A 143 -11.72 2.34 -6.97
N ASN A 144 -11.22 1.64 -7.97
CA ASN A 144 -10.43 0.43 -7.79
C ASN A 144 -9.13 0.74 -7.05
N TYR A 145 -8.65 -0.20 -6.27
CA TYR A 145 -7.41 -0.13 -5.52
C TYR A 145 -6.50 -1.31 -5.84
N ILE A 146 -5.28 -1.01 -6.25
CA ILE A 146 -4.22 -2.01 -6.47
C ILE A 146 -3.06 -1.69 -5.52
N ASP A 147 -2.51 -2.73 -4.89
CA ASP A 147 -1.33 -2.66 -4.03
C ASP A 147 -0.29 -3.68 -4.50
N LEU A 148 0.79 -3.21 -5.12
CA LEU A 148 1.92 -4.05 -5.50
C LEU A 148 3.08 -3.81 -4.54
N SER A 149 3.76 -4.88 -4.11
CA SER A 149 4.83 -4.72 -3.11
C SER A 149 5.93 -5.76 -3.23
N VAL A 150 7.10 -5.36 -2.74
CA VAL A 150 8.23 -6.25 -2.47
C VAL A 150 8.80 -5.93 -1.10
N ASP A 151 9.06 -6.98 -0.31
CA ASP A 151 9.61 -6.81 1.03
C ASP A 151 10.54 -7.94 1.46
N PHE A 152 11.25 -7.69 2.56
CA PHE A 152 12.23 -8.57 3.17
C PHE A 152 11.97 -8.67 4.67
N ASP A 153 12.15 -9.87 5.24
CA ASP A 153 12.09 -10.05 6.70
C ASP A 153 13.25 -9.32 7.37
N PHE A 154 12.95 -8.20 8.00
CA PHE A 154 13.92 -7.37 8.68
C PHE A 154 14.60 -8.09 9.85
N GLY A 155 13.85 -8.92 10.59
CA GLY A 155 14.41 -9.69 11.70
C GLY A 155 15.42 -10.73 11.25
N ARG A 156 15.19 -11.39 10.10
CA ARG A 156 16.17 -12.30 9.50
C ARG A 156 17.38 -11.54 8.97
N LEU A 157 17.17 -10.38 8.32
CA LEU A 157 18.23 -9.54 7.79
C LEU A 157 19.24 -9.12 8.85
N ILE A 158 18.80 -8.77 10.06
CA ILE A 158 19.66 -8.39 11.18
C ILE A 158 19.95 -9.55 12.13
N SER A 159 19.55 -10.79 11.79
CA SER A 159 19.72 -11.99 12.62
C SER A 159 19.13 -11.86 14.04
N TYR A 160 18.01 -11.17 14.18
CA TYR A 160 17.33 -10.93 15.45
C TYR A 160 15.95 -11.58 15.50
N LYS A 161 15.87 -12.77 16.09
CA LYS A 161 14.67 -13.63 16.14
C LYS A 161 13.38 -12.94 16.62
N PRO A 162 13.39 -12.07 17.66
CA PRO A 162 12.16 -11.40 18.10
C PRO A 162 11.51 -10.50 17.05
N MET A 163 12.26 -10.09 16.02
CA MET A 163 11.77 -9.30 14.88
C MET A 163 11.53 -10.13 13.62
N HIS A 164 11.63 -11.47 13.65
CA HIS A 164 11.18 -12.29 12.52
C HIS A 164 9.71 -11.99 12.22
N ASN A 165 9.28 -12.19 10.97
CA ASN A 165 7.96 -11.80 10.46
C ASN A 165 7.67 -10.29 10.57
N THR A 166 8.73 -9.48 10.67
CA THR A 166 8.68 -8.02 10.53
C THR A 166 9.31 -7.67 9.18
N TYR A 167 8.52 -7.18 8.25
CA TYR A 167 8.93 -6.94 6.88
C TYR A 167 9.15 -5.45 6.64
N ILE A 168 10.23 -5.11 5.96
CA ILE A 168 10.47 -3.78 5.42
C ILE A 168 10.44 -3.86 3.90
N GLY A 169 9.78 -2.93 3.25
CA GLY A 169 9.59 -3.03 1.81
C GLY A 169 9.13 -1.75 1.15
N PHE A 170 8.93 -1.90 -0.15
CA PHE A 170 8.37 -0.88 -1.03
C PHE A 170 7.01 -1.34 -1.54
N ALA A 171 6.07 -0.41 -1.65
CA ALA A 171 4.78 -0.67 -2.28
C ALA A 171 4.38 0.47 -3.21
N LEU A 172 3.65 0.10 -4.26
CA LEU A 172 2.89 1.00 -5.11
C LEU A 172 1.42 0.90 -4.70
N LYS A 173 0.85 2.03 -4.27
CA LYS A 173 -0.59 2.22 -4.11
C LYS A 173 -1.11 2.85 -5.39
N HIS A 174 -2.03 2.17 -6.07
CA HIS A 174 -2.63 2.65 -7.31
C HIS A 174 -4.15 2.69 -7.18
N ARG A 175 -4.74 3.79 -7.61
CA ARG A 175 -6.20 3.94 -7.73
C ARG A 175 -6.55 4.22 -9.18
N SER A 176 -7.61 3.57 -9.69
CA SER A 176 -8.07 3.79 -11.07
C SER A 176 -9.54 3.41 -11.26
N GLY A 177 -10.13 3.91 -12.35
CA GLY A 177 -11.50 3.58 -12.76
C GLY A 177 -11.62 2.29 -13.57
N ILE A 178 -10.55 1.54 -13.80
CA ILE A 178 -10.50 0.33 -14.65
C ILE A 178 -11.17 0.59 -16.01
N PHE A 179 -10.61 1.49 -16.81
CA PHE A 179 -11.11 1.81 -18.17
C PHE A 179 -12.61 2.15 -18.22
N GLY A 180 -13.12 2.86 -17.19
CA GLY A 180 -14.53 3.27 -17.13
C GLY A 180 -15.49 2.26 -16.52
N LEU A 181 -15.03 1.10 -16.08
CA LEU A 181 -15.87 0.11 -15.40
C LEU A 181 -16.34 0.59 -14.02
N ILE A 182 -15.56 1.43 -13.36
CA ILE A 182 -15.95 2.03 -12.08
C ILE A 182 -16.21 3.53 -12.28
N ASN A 183 -17.45 3.93 -12.03
CA ASN A 183 -17.94 5.31 -12.05
C ASN A 183 -17.63 6.09 -13.34
N SER A 184 -17.47 5.39 -14.48
CA SER A 184 -17.17 5.96 -15.80
C SER A 184 -15.83 6.74 -15.84
N VAL A 185 -14.91 6.48 -14.94
CA VAL A 185 -13.56 7.01 -14.98
C VAL A 185 -12.74 6.19 -15.97
N THR A 186 -12.54 6.72 -17.17
CA THR A 186 -11.90 5.99 -18.29
C THR A 186 -10.41 6.15 -18.32
N SER A 187 -9.92 7.31 -17.91
CA SER A 187 -8.50 7.62 -17.76
C SER A 187 -8.25 8.31 -16.41
N GLY A 188 -7.01 8.38 -16.03
CA GLY A 188 -6.63 8.96 -14.73
C GLY A 188 -6.69 7.95 -13.60
N GLY A 189 -6.09 8.37 -12.52
CA GLY A 189 -5.91 7.60 -11.30
C GLY A 189 -4.80 8.23 -10.49
N SER A 190 -4.32 7.53 -9.50
CA SER A 190 -3.20 8.01 -8.71
C SER A 190 -2.21 6.89 -8.42
N ASN A 191 -0.92 7.24 -8.45
CA ASN A 191 0.17 6.35 -8.11
C ASN A 191 0.97 6.97 -6.96
N TYR A 192 1.10 6.22 -5.87
CA TYR A 192 1.95 6.58 -4.74
C TYR A 192 2.96 5.47 -4.48
N THR A 193 4.24 5.81 -4.52
CA THR A 193 5.31 4.90 -4.12
C THR A 193 5.59 5.08 -2.64
N THR A 194 5.58 3.99 -1.89
CA THR A 194 5.71 4.03 -0.44
C THR A 194 6.81 3.10 0.05
N VAL A 195 7.44 3.46 1.15
CA VAL A 195 8.20 2.55 2.01
C VAL A 195 7.32 2.14 3.18
N TYR A 196 7.44 0.90 3.63
CA TYR A 196 6.62 0.43 4.72
C TYR A 196 7.33 -0.52 5.68
N LEU A 197 6.75 -0.64 6.86
CA LEU A 197 7.04 -1.67 7.84
C LEU A 197 5.75 -2.45 8.09
N GLU A 198 5.80 -3.78 7.94
CA GLU A 198 4.69 -4.68 8.23
C GLU A 198 5.12 -5.74 9.24
N LYS A 199 4.31 -5.97 10.26
CA LYS A 199 4.50 -7.04 11.24
C LYS A 199 3.35 -8.04 11.13
N ASN A 200 3.69 -9.31 11.02
CA ASN A 200 2.75 -10.43 11.16
C ASN A 200 2.83 -10.99 12.58
N PHE A 201 1.68 -11.32 13.17
CA PHE A 201 1.51 -11.80 14.53
C PHE A 201 0.74 -13.11 14.56
#